data_07ade879470a9d15292527e8776b1ed9
#
_entry.id   07ade879470a9d15292527e8776b1ed9
#
_cell.length_a   1.000
_cell.length_b   1.000
_cell.length_c   1.000
_cell.angle_alpha   90.00
_cell.angle_beta   90.00
_cell.angle_gamma   90.00
#
_symmetry.space_group_name_H-M   'P 1'
#
loop_
_entity.id
_entity.type
_entity.pdbx_description
1 polymer ?
#
loop_
_entity_poly.entity_id
_entity_poly.type
_entity_poly.pdbx_seq_one_letter_code
_entity_poly.pdbx_strand_id
1 'polypeptide(L)'
;GEYKTKAESVKAVQAELDAANAKVTELQTKLEKNAGNEELTQQLKDAKAQVTQLQSKLRTEQDNYKTKEAEFNKQLKDVHVDYAFQAATTGLKFKAGITEPIQKTLLNAAKAEILAKGTPDLIEDGQGGKKLVIRGADGNILNNPKNNLNPYTISELVMETSLKDVIDTGRKQIGGGTGGFQGQGGQGGTLDLTGVRTQLEADTVIEARAFKRPRKLLMKIFPQGSGIRRTLGKMYWRIFG
;
A
#
# COMPACT_ATOMS: atom_id res chain seq x y z
N GLY A 1 10.91 -0.04 -8.31
CA GLY A 1 10.12 -1.26 -8.20
C GLY A 1 9.42 -1.60 -9.50
N GLU A 2 8.82 -2.78 -9.59
CA GLU A 2 8.16 -3.36 -10.79
C GLU A 2 7.12 -2.42 -11.43
N TYR A 3 6.40 -1.66 -10.63
CA TYR A 3 5.40 -0.70 -11.11
C TYR A 3 6.01 0.40 -12.00
N LYS A 4 7.15 0.98 -11.58
CA LYS A 4 7.86 1.99 -12.37
C LYS A 4 8.38 1.42 -13.67
N THR A 5 8.95 0.22 -13.63
CA THR A 5 9.44 -0.50 -14.80
C THR A 5 8.32 -0.77 -15.81
N LYS A 6 7.11 -1.12 -15.34
CA LYS A 6 5.96 -1.36 -16.21
C LYS A 6 5.42 -0.07 -16.84
N ALA A 7 5.41 1.05 -16.13
CA ALA A 7 5.04 2.34 -16.68
C ALA A 7 6.03 2.79 -17.78
N GLU A 8 7.32 2.54 -17.58
CA GLU A 8 8.36 2.81 -18.57
C GLU A 8 8.22 1.90 -19.80
N SER A 9 7.87 0.63 -19.62
CA SER A 9 7.60 -0.32 -20.71
C SER A 9 6.43 0.14 -21.58
N VAL A 10 5.32 0.57 -21.01
CA VAL A 10 4.17 1.11 -21.78
C VAL A 10 4.58 2.33 -22.62
N LYS A 11 5.37 3.25 -22.04
CA LYS A 11 5.87 4.43 -22.76
C LYS A 11 6.80 4.06 -23.90
N ALA A 12 7.68 3.09 -23.70
CA ALA A 12 8.61 2.62 -24.72
C ALA A 12 7.85 2.01 -25.91
N VAL A 13 6.88 1.12 -25.65
CA VAL A 13 6.07 0.51 -26.72
C VAL A 13 5.23 1.55 -27.45
N GLN A 14 4.72 2.57 -26.77
CA GLN A 14 4.00 3.68 -27.41
C GLN A 14 4.91 4.44 -28.35
N ALA A 15 6.15 4.76 -27.96
CA ALA A 15 7.10 5.44 -28.81
C ALA A 15 7.49 4.60 -30.05
N GLU A 16 7.66 3.27 -29.88
CA GLU A 16 7.88 2.35 -31.01
C GLU A 16 6.69 2.34 -31.98
N LEU A 17 5.47 2.35 -31.46
CA LEU A 17 4.25 2.41 -32.27
C LEU A 17 4.14 3.72 -33.06
N ASP A 18 4.45 4.85 -32.44
CA ASP A 18 4.43 6.16 -33.09
C ASP A 18 5.46 6.24 -34.24
N ALA A 19 6.66 5.70 -34.01
CA ALA A 19 7.69 5.59 -35.04
C ALA A 19 7.27 4.66 -36.20
N ALA A 20 6.64 3.54 -35.90
CA ALA A 20 6.14 2.61 -36.93
C ALA A 20 5.01 3.24 -37.77
N ASN A 21 4.11 3.97 -37.14
CA ASN A 21 3.05 4.72 -37.86
C ASN A 21 3.63 5.80 -38.80
N ALA A 22 4.64 6.54 -38.33
CA ALA A 22 5.33 7.52 -39.15
C ALA A 22 5.97 6.87 -40.39
N LYS A 23 6.59 5.68 -40.22
CA LYS A 23 7.16 4.91 -41.33
C LYS A 23 6.09 4.44 -42.35
N VAL A 24 4.93 3.99 -41.86
CA VAL A 24 3.80 3.62 -42.72
C VAL A 24 3.37 4.81 -43.56
N THR A 25 3.23 6.01 -42.98
CA THR A 25 2.86 7.25 -43.71
C THR A 25 3.89 7.63 -44.74
N GLU A 26 5.19 7.53 -44.41
CA GLU A 26 6.27 7.79 -45.35
C GLU A 26 6.24 6.83 -46.55
N LEU A 27 6.08 5.53 -46.30
CA LEU A 27 6.00 4.51 -47.36
C LEU A 27 4.78 4.69 -48.23
N GLN A 28 3.62 5.06 -47.66
CA GLN A 28 2.42 5.40 -48.46
C GLN A 28 2.68 6.57 -49.42
N THR A 29 3.28 7.66 -48.93
CA THR A 29 3.61 8.82 -49.75
C THR A 29 4.61 8.47 -50.85
N LYS A 30 5.60 7.60 -50.57
CA LYS A 30 6.54 7.12 -51.58
C LYS A 30 5.87 6.25 -52.64
N LEU A 31 4.95 5.38 -52.22
CA LEU A 31 4.20 4.51 -53.16
C LEU A 31 3.25 5.30 -54.05
N GLU A 32 2.61 6.36 -53.54
CA GLU A 32 1.80 7.28 -54.35
C GLU A 32 2.60 7.95 -55.48
N LYS A 33 3.87 8.29 -55.20
CA LYS A 33 4.79 8.88 -56.18
C LYS A 33 5.39 7.87 -57.16
N ASN A 34 5.45 6.60 -56.79
CA ASN A 34 6.07 5.50 -57.53
C ASN A 34 5.09 4.33 -57.66
N ALA A 35 3.91 4.58 -58.22
CA ALA A 35 2.89 3.57 -58.40
C ALA A 35 3.41 2.34 -59.15
N GLY A 36 3.11 1.14 -58.62
CA GLY A 36 3.55 -0.12 -59.23
C GLY A 36 4.90 -0.65 -58.73
N ASN A 37 5.56 0.02 -57.76
CA ASN A 37 6.78 -0.49 -57.17
C ASN A 37 6.44 -1.62 -56.16
N GLU A 38 6.72 -2.86 -56.56
CA GLU A 38 6.43 -4.06 -55.73
C GLU A 38 7.19 -4.08 -54.42
N GLU A 39 8.46 -3.60 -54.40
CA GLU A 39 9.28 -3.53 -53.19
C GLU A 39 8.67 -2.57 -52.16
N LEU A 40 8.23 -1.38 -52.57
CA LEU A 40 7.54 -0.44 -51.69
C LEU A 40 6.22 -1.00 -51.18
N THR A 41 5.50 -1.75 -52.01
CA THR A 41 4.25 -2.42 -51.60
C THR A 41 4.51 -3.46 -50.53
N GLN A 42 5.57 -4.27 -50.68
CA GLN A 42 5.95 -5.24 -49.66
C GLN A 42 6.41 -4.58 -48.34
N GLN A 43 7.26 -3.55 -48.43
CA GLN A 43 7.70 -2.78 -47.28
C GLN A 43 6.52 -2.16 -46.54
N LEU A 44 5.54 -1.63 -47.24
CA LEU A 44 4.33 -1.07 -46.62
C LEU A 44 3.49 -2.15 -45.90
N LYS A 45 3.36 -3.32 -46.52
CA LYS A 45 2.67 -4.46 -45.90
C LYS A 45 3.36 -4.90 -44.61
N ASP A 46 4.69 -5.02 -44.62
CA ASP A 46 5.47 -5.41 -43.47
C ASP A 46 5.41 -4.34 -42.34
N ALA A 47 5.49 -3.05 -42.70
CA ALA A 47 5.32 -1.96 -41.76
C ALA A 47 3.93 -1.94 -41.11
N LYS A 48 2.86 -2.20 -41.86
CA LYS A 48 1.50 -2.32 -41.33
C LYS A 48 1.35 -3.54 -40.38
N ALA A 49 1.98 -4.68 -40.72
CA ALA A 49 2.01 -5.84 -39.83
C ALA A 49 2.73 -5.52 -38.53
N GLN A 50 3.85 -4.79 -38.58
CA GLN A 50 4.56 -4.33 -37.40
C GLN A 50 3.71 -3.41 -36.52
N VAL A 51 2.97 -2.46 -37.12
CA VAL A 51 2.03 -1.60 -36.37
C VAL A 51 0.98 -2.44 -35.66
N THR A 52 0.40 -3.45 -36.29
CA THR A 52 -0.58 -4.34 -35.67
C THR A 52 0.01 -5.10 -34.50
N GLN A 53 1.23 -5.60 -34.62
CA GLN A 53 1.93 -6.28 -33.52
C GLN A 53 2.22 -5.33 -32.35
N LEU A 54 2.68 -4.11 -32.65
CA LEU A 54 2.95 -3.10 -31.61
C LEU A 54 1.67 -2.65 -30.90
N GLN A 55 0.55 -2.52 -31.63
CA GLN A 55 -0.77 -2.24 -31.00
C GLN A 55 -1.20 -3.35 -30.05
N SER A 56 -1.02 -4.61 -30.46
CA SER A 56 -1.32 -5.75 -29.58
C SER A 56 -0.42 -5.77 -28.34
N LYS A 57 0.88 -5.53 -28.54
CA LYS A 57 1.86 -5.46 -27.45
C LYS A 57 1.54 -4.31 -26.48
N LEU A 58 1.20 -3.14 -27.01
CA LEU A 58 0.81 -1.99 -26.19
C LEU A 58 -0.39 -2.30 -25.32
N ARG A 59 -1.43 -2.92 -25.89
CA ARG A 59 -2.63 -3.33 -25.15
C ARG A 59 -2.26 -4.29 -24.02
N THR A 60 -1.46 -5.31 -24.30
CA THR A 60 -0.99 -6.26 -23.29
C THR A 60 -0.22 -5.57 -22.15
N GLU A 61 0.69 -4.65 -22.49
CA GLU A 61 1.45 -3.92 -21.46
C GLU A 61 0.57 -2.97 -20.66
N GLN A 62 -0.44 -2.35 -21.27
CA GLN A 62 -1.42 -1.53 -20.56
C GLN A 62 -2.27 -2.36 -19.60
N ASP A 63 -2.72 -3.55 -19.99
CA ASP A 63 -3.49 -4.44 -19.14
C ASP A 63 -2.63 -4.97 -17.98
N ASN A 64 -1.38 -5.33 -18.25
CA ASN A 64 -0.41 -5.71 -17.23
C ASN A 64 -0.15 -4.57 -16.23
N TYR A 65 -0.03 -3.33 -16.73
CA TYR A 65 0.14 -2.15 -15.87
C TYR A 65 -1.06 -1.94 -14.96
N LYS A 66 -2.29 -1.99 -15.49
CA LYS A 66 -3.52 -1.86 -14.71
C LYS A 66 -3.66 -2.94 -13.64
N THR A 67 -3.29 -4.18 -14.00
CA THR A 67 -3.31 -5.30 -13.04
C THR A 67 -2.34 -5.04 -11.89
N LYS A 68 -1.11 -4.62 -12.20
CA LYS A 68 -0.11 -4.30 -11.19
C LYS A 68 -0.49 -3.09 -10.34
N GLU A 69 -1.12 -2.10 -10.93
CA GLU A 69 -1.67 -0.95 -10.19
C GLU A 69 -2.75 -1.37 -9.20
N ALA A 70 -3.67 -2.24 -9.63
CA ALA A 70 -4.73 -2.76 -8.76
C ALA A 70 -4.15 -3.63 -7.62
N GLU A 71 -3.18 -4.50 -7.92
CA GLU A 71 -2.47 -5.30 -6.91
C GLU A 71 -1.76 -4.39 -5.88
N PHE A 72 -1.05 -3.39 -6.35
CA PHE A 72 -0.36 -2.43 -5.48
C PHE A 72 -1.33 -1.67 -4.58
N ASN A 73 -2.41 -1.13 -5.16
CA ASN A 73 -3.42 -0.42 -4.39
C ASN A 73 -4.07 -1.32 -3.34
N LYS A 74 -4.28 -2.60 -3.66
CA LYS A 74 -4.75 -3.59 -2.69
C LYS A 74 -3.74 -3.78 -1.56
N GLN A 75 -2.47 -4.06 -1.88
CA GLN A 75 -1.41 -4.24 -0.88
C GLN A 75 -1.28 -3.01 0.03
N LEU A 76 -1.35 -1.81 -0.54
CA LEU A 76 -1.31 -0.57 0.23
C LEU A 76 -2.47 -0.51 1.24
N LYS A 77 -3.70 -0.83 0.82
CA LYS A 77 -4.86 -0.89 1.71
C LYS A 77 -4.68 -1.94 2.81
N ASP A 78 -4.20 -3.13 2.45
CA ASP A 78 -3.95 -4.23 3.40
C ASP A 78 -2.93 -3.81 4.48
N VAL A 79 -1.83 -3.17 4.09
CA VAL A 79 -0.82 -2.65 5.04
C VAL A 79 -1.42 -1.59 5.97
N HIS A 80 -2.25 -0.68 5.45
CA HIS A 80 -2.93 0.31 6.29
C HIS A 80 -3.90 -0.32 7.26
N VAL A 81 -4.65 -1.35 6.84
CA VAL A 81 -5.56 -2.10 7.71
C VAL A 81 -4.77 -2.81 8.80
N ASP A 82 -3.69 -3.51 8.45
CA ASP A 82 -2.86 -4.23 9.42
C ASP A 82 -2.26 -3.29 10.46
N TYR A 83 -1.72 -2.17 10.01
CA TYR A 83 -1.16 -1.16 10.91
C TYR A 83 -2.23 -0.57 11.84
N ALA A 84 -3.38 -0.16 11.29
CA ALA A 84 -4.47 0.41 12.07
C ALA A 84 -5.05 -0.61 13.07
N PHE A 85 -5.19 -1.87 12.64
CA PHE A 85 -5.64 -2.96 13.51
C PHE A 85 -4.61 -3.24 14.62
N GLN A 86 -3.33 -3.33 14.29
CA GLN A 86 -2.27 -3.51 15.27
C GLN A 86 -2.23 -2.36 16.27
N ALA A 87 -2.34 -1.10 15.80
CA ALA A 87 -2.39 0.07 16.67
C ALA A 87 -3.60 0.04 17.60
N ALA A 88 -4.77 -0.37 17.09
CA ALA A 88 -6.02 -0.48 17.86
C ALA A 88 -6.00 -1.60 18.89
N THR A 89 -5.22 -2.66 18.66
CA THR A 89 -5.16 -3.84 19.52
C THR A 89 -3.92 -3.88 20.45
N THR A 90 -2.93 -3.03 20.18
CA THR A 90 -1.73 -2.91 21.03
C THR A 90 -2.13 -2.46 22.44
N GLY A 91 -1.74 -3.23 23.43
CA GLY A 91 -2.02 -2.93 24.84
C GLY A 91 -3.38 -3.41 25.35
N LEU A 92 -4.19 -4.06 24.51
CA LEU A 92 -5.40 -4.72 25.00
C LEU A 92 -5.03 -5.82 26.00
N LYS A 93 -5.70 -5.80 27.14
CA LYS A 93 -5.57 -6.85 28.16
C LYS A 93 -6.69 -7.86 27.98
N PHE A 94 -6.32 -9.13 27.83
CA PHE A 94 -7.29 -10.21 27.77
C PHE A 94 -7.64 -10.72 29.14
N LYS A 95 -8.85 -11.25 29.31
CA LYS A 95 -9.30 -11.86 30.54
C LYS A 95 -8.40 -13.04 30.93
N ALA A 96 -8.32 -13.32 32.22
CA ALA A 96 -7.54 -14.45 32.74
C ALA A 96 -7.94 -15.78 32.10
N GLY A 97 -6.97 -16.62 31.77
CA GLY A 97 -7.18 -17.92 31.11
C GLY A 97 -7.09 -17.90 29.59
N ILE A 98 -7.00 -16.73 28.95
CA ILE A 98 -6.81 -16.63 27.50
C ILE A 98 -5.31 -16.62 27.19
N THR A 99 -4.81 -17.76 26.69
CA THR A 99 -3.40 -17.94 26.31
C THR A 99 -3.04 -17.18 25.03
N GLU A 100 -1.76 -16.91 24.84
CA GLU A 100 -1.27 -16.17 23.66
C GLU A 100 -1.74 -16.74 22.30
N PRO A 101 -1.73 -18.07 22.05
CA PRO A 101 -2.29 -18.64 20.82
C PRO A 101 -3.77 -18.35 20.65
N ILE A 102 -4.55 -18.38 21.73
CA ILE A 102 -5.98 -18.06 21.69
C ILE A 102 -6.16 -16.56 21.41
N GLN A 103 -5.38 -15.68 22.02
CA GLN A 103 -5.40 -14.24 21.76
C GLN A 103 -5.17 -13.95 20.27
N LYS A 104 -4.17 -14.59 19.66
CA LYS A 104 -3.87 -14.43 18.25
C LYS A 104 -5.04 -14.88 17.35
N THR A 105 -5.67 -15.99 17.68
CA THR A 105 -6.86 -16.49 16.97
C THR A 105 -8.02 -15.50 17.08
N LEU A 106 -8.29 -14.98 18.25
CA LEU A 106 -9.34 -14.00 18.50
C LEU A 106 -9.08 -12.67 17.79
N LEU A 107 -7.84 -12.20 17.76
CA LEU A 107 -7.45 -11.01 17.01
C LEU A 107 -7.67 -11.20 15.50
N ASN A 108 -7.29 -12.35 14.95
CA ASN A 108 -7.53 -12.66 13.53
C ASN A 108 -9.03 -12.74 13.21
N ALA A 109 -9.83 -13.35 14.11
CA ALA A 109 -11.29 -13.41 13.94
C ALA A 109 -11.90 -12.00 13.94
N ALA A 110 -11.50 -11.15 14.89
CA ALA A 110 -11.97 -9.77 14.95
C ALA A 110 -11.60 -8.94 13.70
N LYS A 111 -10.39 -9.13 13.18
CA LYS A 111 -10.00 -8.52 11.92
C LYS A 111 -10.91 -8.98 10.78
N ALA A 112 -11.20 -10.27 10.70
CA ALA A 112 -12.12 -10.81 9.69
C ALA A 112 -13.56 -10.27 9.87
N GLU A 113 -14.05 -10.13 11.11
CA GLU A 113 -15.35 -9.51 11.41
C GLU A 113 -15.41 -8.06 10.91
N ILE A 114 -14.35 -7.27 11.11
CA ILE A 114 -14.27 -5.87 10.61
C ILE A 114 -14.31 -5.85 9.09
N LEU A 115 -13.52 -6.71 8.43
CA LEU A 115 -13.49 -6.79 6.97
C LEU A 115 -14.79 -7.34 6.37
N ALA A 116 -15.55 -8.12 7.12
CA ALA A 116 -16.89 -8.58 6.72
C ALA A 116 -17.95 -7.46 6.75
N LYS A 117 -17.73 -6.39 7.54
CA LYS A 117 -18.62 -5.22 7.56
C LYS A 117 -18.52 -4.35 6.31
N GLY A 118 -17.39 -4.43 5.61
CA GLY A 118 -17.19 -3.64 4.39
C GLY A 118 -15.76 -3.69 3.85
N THR A 119 -15.55 -2.96 2.77
CA THR A 119 -14.27 -2.92 2.07
C THR A 119 -13.41 -1.75 2.58
N PRO A 120 -12.14 -2.00 2.93
CA PRO A 120 -11.21 -0.92 3.28
C PRO A 120 -10.96 0.01 2.10
N ASP A 121 -10.94 1.31 2.36
CA ASP A 121 -10.60 2.32 1.38
C ASP A 121 -9.73 3.43 1.99
N LEU A 122 -8.92 4.08 1.15
CA LEU A 122 -8.06 5.19 1.56
C LEU A 122 -8.59 6.47 0.93
N ILE A 123 -9.04 7.39 1.76
CA ILE A 123 -9.49 8.70 1.34
C ILE A 123 -8.49 9.78 1.77
N GLU A 124 -8.49 10.90 1.10
CA GLU A 124 -7.69 12.06 1.52
C GLU A 124 -8.23 12.63 2.83
N ASP A 125 -7.32 12.97 3.76
CA ASP A 125 -7.67 13.50 5.09
C ASP A 125 -7.85 15.02 5.11
N GLY A 126 -7.70 15.69 3.95
CA GLY A 126 -7.76 17.14 3.81
C GLY A 126 -6.47 17.88 4.20
N GLN A 127 -5.46 17.16 4.70
CA GLN A 127 -4.14 17.69 5.04
C GLN A 127 -3.03 17.14 4.13
N GLY A 128 -3.40 16.49 3.03
CA GLY A 128 -2.50 15.85 2.07
C GLY A 128 -2.08 14.44 2.47
N GLY A 129 -2.63 13.90 3.55
CA GLY A 129 -2.48 12.50 3.98
C GLY A 129 -3.63 11.62 3.53
N LYS A 130 -3.50 10.31 3.76
CA LYS A 130 -4.56 9.33 3.50
C LYS A 130 -5.11 8.77 4.81
N LYS A 131 -6.44 8.75 4.92
CA LYS A 131 -7.17 8.17 6.04
C LYS A 131 -7.83 6.86 5.62
N LEU A 132 -7.65 5.82 6.43
CA LEU A 132 -8.35 4.56 6.25
C LEU A 132 -9.81 4.70 6.69
N VAL A 133 -10.72 4.28 5.82
CA VAL A 133 -12.15 4.17 6.09
C VAL A 133 -12.65 2.80 5.64
N ILE A 134 -13.79 2.36 6.15
CA ILE A 134 -14.48 1.15 5.69
C ILE A 134 -15.71 1.58 4.93
N ARG A 135 -15.89 1.05 3.71
CA ARG A 135 -17.10 1.25 2.90
C ARG A 135 -18.02 0.04 3.03
N GLY A 136 -19.27 0.28 3.31
CA GLY A 136 -20.31 -0.74 3.32
C GLY A 136 -20.59 -1.31 1.91
N ALA A 137 -21.47 -2.30 1.85
CA ALA A 137 -21.91 -2.91 0.60
C ALA A 137 -22.61 -1.92 -0.36
N ASP A 138 -23.15 -0.83 0.18
CA ASP A 138 -23.77 0.28 -0.57
C ASP A 138 -22.73 1.27 -1.15
N GLY A 139 -21.44 1.04 -0.92
CA GLY A 139 -20.33 1.90 -1.33
C GLY A 139 -20.14 3.15 -0.45
N ASN A 140 -21.02 3.39 0.51
CA ASN A 140 -20.94 4.53 1.42
C ASN A 140 -19.93 4.24 2.54
N ILE A 141 -19.33 5.31 3.08
CA ILE A 141 -18.44 5.20 4.24
C ILE A 141 -19.27 4.77 5.45
N LEU A 142 -18.83 3.76 6.18
CA LEU A 142 -19.44 3.36 7.43
C LEU A 142 -19.19 4.43 8.50
N ASN A 143 -20.25 5.09 8.90
CA ASN A 143 -20.23 6.14 9.91
C ASN A 143 -20.71 5.59 11.27
N ASN A 144 -20.05 6.04 12.34
CA ASN A 144 -20.39 5.64 13.68
C ASN A 144 -21.57 6.49 14.20
N PRO A 145 -22.77 5.90 14.43
CA PRO A 145 -23.92 6.65 14.92
C PRO A 145 -23.73 7.18 16.36
N LYS A 146 -22.78 6.61 17.10
CA LYS A 146 -22.43 7.03 18.47
C LYS A 146 -21.40 8.15 18.52
N ASN A 147 -20.80 8.49 17.37
CA ASN A 147 -19.74 9.50 17.24
C ASN A 147 -20.09 10.53 16.16
N ASN A 148 -21.24 11.21 16.31
CA ASN A 148 -21.71 12.28 15.43
C ASN A 148 -21.64 11.93 13.93
N LEU A 149 -21.90 10.69 13.57
CA LEU A 149 -21.82 10.18 12.19
C LEU A 149 -20.43 10.34 11.54
N ASN A 150 -19.36 10.44 12.33
CA ASN A 150 -18.01 10.38 11.80
C ASN A 150 -17.70 8.97 11.27
N PRO A 151 -16.81 8.84 10.29
CA PRO A 151 -16.33 7.54 9.84
C PRO A 151 -15.82 6.71 11.02
N TYR A 152 -16.19 5.43 11.08
CA TYR A 152 -15.66 4.51 12.06
C TYR A 152 -14.13 4.48 11.99
N THR A 153 -13.49 4.55 13.13
CA THR A 153 -12.08 4.18 13.31
C THR A 153 -11.96 2.67 13.50
N ILE A 154 -10.79 2.11 13.18
CA ILE A 154 -10.54 0.67 13.45
C ILE A 154 -10.65 0.36 14.94
N SER A 155 -10.25 1.26 15.83
CA SER A 155 -10.38 1.09 17.28
C SER A 155 -11.84 0.96 17.72
N GLU A 156 -12.74 1.79 17.17
CA GLU A 156 -14.17 1.69 17.43
C GLU A 156 -14.76 0.39 16.89
N LEU A 157 -14.34 -0.03 15.68
CA LEU A 157 -14.79 -1.29 15.09
C LEU A 157 -14.31 -2.51 15.90
N VAL A 158 -13.07 -2.51 16.39
CA VAL A 158 -12.54 -3.55 17.29
C VAL A 158 -13.43 -3.74 18.52
N MET A 159 -13.91 -2.64 19.11
CA MET A 159 -14.83 -2.70 20.25
C MET A 159 -16.25 -3.15 19.90
N GLU A 160 -16.57 -3.27 18.62
CA GLU A 160 -17.83 -3.83 18.14
C GLU A 160 -17.73 -5.27 17.64
N THR A 161 -16.53 -5.87 17.72
CA THR A 161 -16.31 -7.29 17.41
C THR A 161 -16.50 -8.17 18.66
N SER A 162 -16.41 -9.47 18.45
CA SER A 162 -16.39 -10.48 19.54
C SER A 162 -15.25 -10.26 20.56
N LEU A 163 -14.22 -9.48 20.22
CA LEU A 163 -13.14 -9.13 21.15
C LEU A 163 -13.63 -8.40 22.40
N LYS A 164 -14.69 -7.61 22.32
CA LYS A 164 -15.25 -6.88 23.48
C LYS A 164 -15.58 -7.79 24.66
N ASP A 165 -15.98 -9.05 24.39
CA ASP A 165 -16.40 -10.01 25.40
C ASP A 165 -15.24 -10.70 26.10
N VAL A 166 -14.04 -10.66 25.53
CA VAL A 166 -12.84 -11.34 26.00
C VAL A 166 -11.74 -10.39 26.50
N ILE A 167 -11.91 -9.09 26.26
CA ILE A 167 -11.00 -8.05 26.76
C ILE A 167 -11.31 -7.77 28.22
N ASP A 168 -10.27 -7.64 29.05
CA ASP A 168 -10.37 -7.09 30.40
C ASP A 168 -10.42 -5.56 30.33
N THR A 169 -11.62 -5.00 30.40
CA THR A 169 -11.83 -3.54 30.40
C THR A 169 -11.48 -2.88 31.71
N GLY A 170 -10.96 -3.62 32.67
CA GLY A 170 -10.66 -3.13 34.03
C GLY A 170 -11.89 -2.65 34.82
N ARG A 171 -13.09 -2.81 34.28
CA ARG A 171 -14.33 -2.52 34.99
C ARG A 171 -14.61 -3.69 35.95
N LYS A 172 -14.14 -3.57 37.18
CA LYS A 172 -14.83 -4.23 38.32
C LYS A 172 -16.29 -3.76 38.25
N GLN A 173 -17.22 -4.71 38.16
CA GLN A 173 -18.64 -4.43 38.37
C GLN A 173 -18.79 -3.93 39.82
N ILE A 174 -18.62 -2.65 40.03
CA ILE A 174 -19.03 -1.94 41.23
C ILE A 174 -20.02 -0.89 40.73
N GLY A 175 -21.23 -0.96 41.28
CA GLY A 175 -22.33 -0.12 40.88
C GLY A 175 -22.02 1.37 40.85
N GLY A 176 -22.66 2.05 39.92
CA GLY A 176 -22.97 3.47 39.91
C GLY A 176 -21.80 4.44 40.11
N GLY A 177 -21.36 5.12 39.06
CA GLY A 177 -20.50 6.28 39.17
C GLY A 177 -20.04 6.75 37.82
N THR A 178 -20.59 7.86 37.36
CA THR A 178 -20.12 8.64 36.21
C THR A 178 -18.67 9.05 36.38
N GLY A 179 -17.76 8.50 35.55
CA GLY A 179 -16.36 8.91 35.53
C GLY A 179 -15.85 8.87 34.09
N GLY A 180 -15.58 10.05 33.51
CA GLY A 180 -15.07 10.21 32.18
C GLY A 180 -13.74 9.50 31.96
N PHE A 181 -13.61 8.80 30.84
CA PHE A 181 -12.40 8.13 30.42
C PHE A 181 -11.45 9.16 29.77
N GLN A 182 -10.45 9.59 30.50
CA GLN A 182 -9.32 10.33 29.99
C GLN A 182 -8.30 9.31 29.50
N GLY A 183 -8.31 9.01 28.20
CA GLY A 183 -7.35 8.10 27.56
C GLY A 183 -5.96 8.70 27.58
N GLN A 184 -5.09 8.18 28.44
CA GLN A 184 -3.67 8.50 28.43
C GLN A 184 -3.04 7.80 27.21
N GLY A 185 -2.78 8.58 26.17
CA GLY A 185 -2.18 8.11 24.92
C GLY A 185 -0.78 7.53 25.15
N GLY A 186 -0.68 6.21 25.03
CA GLY A 186 0.61 5.58 24.85
C GLY A 186 1.22 6.08 23.54
N GLN A 187 2.44 6.62 23.61
CA GLN A 187 3.26 7.05 22.46
C GLN A 187 3.65 5.86 21.56
N GLY A 188 2.68 5.29 20.88
CA GLY A 188 2.92 4.50 19.69
C GLY A 188 3.14 5.47 18.54
N GLY A 189 4.42 5.79 18.25
CA GLY A 189 4.74 6.72 17.20
C GLY A 189 4.06 6.33 15.89
N THR A 190 3.12 7.13 15.43
CA THR A 190 2.45 7.02 14.15
C THR A 190 3.48 7.03 13.02
N LEU A 191 3.30 6.11 12.06
CA LEU A 191 4.04 6.19 10.81
C LEU A 191 3.48 7.40 10.07
N ASP A 192 4.28 8.43 9.93
CA ASP A 192 3.90 9.58 9.11
C ASP A 192 4.08 9.18 7.65
N LEU A 193 2.97 8.89 6.99
CA LEU A 193 2.89 8.60 5.57
C LEU A 193 2.36 9.81 4.79
N THR A 194 2.39 10.99 5.41
CA THR A 194 2.02 12.25 4.77
C THR A 194 2.93 12.47 3.56
N GLY A 195 2.34 12.62 2.39
CA GLY A 195 3.08 12.82 1.14
C GLY A 195 3.47 11.55 0.38
N VAL A 196 3.22 10.36 0.93
CA VAL A 196 3.48 9.09 0.23
C VAL A 196 2.45 8.90 -0.90
N ARG A 197 2.92 8.96 -2.14
CA ARG A 197 2.10 8.84 -3.35
C ARG A 197 2.41 7.59 -4.16
N THR A 198 3.57 6.98 -3.92
CA THR A 198 4.06 5.82 -4.66
C THR A 198 4.58 4.74 -3.72
N GLN A 199 4.66 3.49 -4.20
CA GLN A 199 5.27 2.38 -3.45
C GLN A 199 6.72 2.69 -3.04
N LEU A 200 7.47 3.34 -3.93
CA LEU A 200 8.86 3.70 -3.66
C LEU A 200 8.98 4.68 -2.48
N GLU A 201 8.06 5.64 -2.40
CA GLU A 201 8.01 6.59 -1.28
C GLU A 201 7.58 5.92 0.01
N ALA A 202 6.61 4.99 -0.05
CA ALA A 202 6.18 4.17 1.10
C ALA A 202 7.33 3.31 1.61
N ASP A 203 8.03 2.60 0.74
CA ASP A 203 9.18 1.76 1.08
C ASP A 203 10.30 2.61 1.69
N THR A 204 10.55 3.80 1.15
CA THR A 204 11.56 4.73 1.68
C THR A 204 11.21 5.22 3.09
N VAL A 205 9.94 5.54 3.37
CA VAL A 205 9.49 5.98 4.70
C VAL A 205 9.55 4.82 5.70
N ILE A 206 9.15 3.62 5.29
CA ILE A 206 9.20 2.41 6.11
C ILE A 206 10.66 2.05 6.42
N GLU A 207 11.54 2.06 5.44
CA GLU A 207 12.97 1.81 5.61
C GLU A 207 13.63 2.86 6.50
N ALA A 208 13.38 4.14 6.29
CA ALA A 208 13.91 5.22 7.12
C ALA A 208 13.53 5.07 8.60
N ARG A 209 12.33 4.55 8.89
CA ARG A 209 11.89 4.31 10.26
C ARG A 209 12.47 3.03 10.85
N ALA A 210 12.59 1.97 10.07
CA ALA A 210 13.28 0.76 10.46
C ALA A 210 14.75 1.07 10.81
N PHE A 211 15.40 1.98 10.07
CA PHE A 211 16.77 2.42 10.29
C PHE A 211 16.96 3.43 11.46
N LYS A 212 15.93 4.17 11.87
CA LYS A 212 16.05 5.07 13.04
C LYS A 212 16.21 4.35 14.39
N ARG A 213 15.98 3.03 14.46
CA ARG A 213 16.18 2.22 15.69
C ARG A 213 17.44 1.32 15.75
N PRO A 214 18.39 1.29 14.81
CA PRO A 214 19.45 0.29 14.82
C PRO A 214 20.54 0.53 15.85
N ARG A 215 20.71 1.75 16.38
CA ARG A 215 21.78 2.02 17.36
C ARG A 215 21.66 1.19 18.63
N LYS A 216 20.43 0.97 19.12
CA LYS A 216 20.21 0.12 20.32
C LYS A 216 20.31 -1.37 20.03
N LEU A 217 19.92 -1.81 18.81
CA LEU A 217 19.98 -3.22 18.41
C LEU A 217 21.40 -3.64 18.08
N LEU A 218 22.16 -2.82 17.34
CA LEU A 218 23.59 -3.07 17.05
C LEU A 218 24.45 -3.08 18.32
N MET A 219 24.09 -2.29 19.34
CA MET A 219 24.78 -2.32 20.63
C MET A 219 24.53 -3.61 21.43
N LYS A 220 23.40 -4.31 21.20
CA LYS A 220 23.10 -5.61 21.84
C LYS A 220 23.74 -6.79 21.15
N ILE A 221 23.90 -6.72 19.82
CA ILE A 221 24.40 -7.83 18.99
C ILE A 221 25.93 -7.86 18.91
N PHE A 222 26.58 -6.69 18.97
CA PHE A 222 28.06 -6.59 18.86
C PHE A 222 28.63 -5.83 20.06
N PRO A 223 29.27 -6.51 21.01
CA PRO A 223 29.91 -5.87 22.15
C PRO A 223 31.05 -4.94 21.73
N GLN A 224 31.35 -3.96 22.58
CA GLN A 224 32.42 -2.99 22.35
C GLN A 224 33.76 -3.70 22.10
N GLY A 225 34.41 -3.39 20.97
CA GLY A 225 35.74 -3.93 20.62
C GLY A 225 35.83 -4.79 19.36
N SER A 226 34.71 -5.18 18.72
CA SER A 226 34.76 -5.93 17.48
C SER A 226 35.10 -5.00 16.28
N GLY A 227 36.10 -5.39 15.46
CA GLY A 227 36.51 -4.66 14.26
C GLY A 227 35.40 -4.42 13.23
N ILE A 228 34.34 -5.22 13.31
CA ILE A 228 33.12 -5.14 12.48
C ILE A 228 32.38 -3.80 12.64
N ARG A 229 32.44 -3.16 13.82
CA ARG A 229 31.85 -1.84 14.07
C ARG A 229 32.46 -0.74 13.22
N ARG A 230 33.79 -0.77 12.97
CA ARG A 230 34.50 0.25 12.17
C ARG A 230 34.17 0.11 10.67
N THR A 231 33.96 -1.11 10.20
CA THR A 231 33.67 -1.39 8.79
C THR A 231 32.21 -1.02 8.45
N LEU A 232 31.26 -1.39 9.29
CA LEU A 232 29.85 -1.04 9.11
C LEU A 232 29.58 0.46 9.28
N GLY A 233 30.26 1.12 10.21
CA GLY A 233 30.17 2.57 10.37
C GLY A 233 30.71 3.36 9.18
N LYS A 234 31.80 2.91 8.56
CA LYS A 234 32.37 3.51 7.34
C LYS A 234 31.51 3.25 6.10
N MET A 235 30.89 2.06 5.97
CA MET A 235 29.93 1.77 4.89
C MET A 235 28.67 2.63 4.99
N TYR A 236 28.18 2.84 6.20
CA TYR A 236 26.98 3.66 6.43
C TYR A 236 27.18 5.12 6.01
N TRP A 237 28.32 5.73 6.37
CA TRP A 237 28.67 7.11 5.96
C TRP A 237 28.95 7.26 4.46
N ARG A 238 29.31 6.21 3.77
CA ARG A 238 29.60 6.23 2.34
C ARG A 238 28.35 6.09 1.46
N ILE A 239 27.26 5.61 2.03
CA ILE A 239 25.98 5.38 1.32
C ILE A 239 24.95 6.46 1.68
N PHE A 240 25.04 7.06 2.86
CA PHE A 240 24.01 7.94 3.42
C PHE A 240 24.54 9.24 4.07
N GLY A 241 25.80 9.60 3.88
CA GLY A 241 26.44 10.83 4.34
C GLY A 241 26.52 11.92 3.31
#